data_ecf0a66920766cae6175fc248d29150c
#
_entry.id   ecf0a66920766cae6175fc248d29150c
#
_cell.length_a   1.000
_cell.length_b   1.000
_cell.length_c   1.000
_cell.angle_alpha   90.00
_cell.angle_beta   90.00
_cell.angle_gamma   90.00
#
_symmetry.space_group_name_H-M   'P 1'
#
loop_
_entity.id
_entity.type
_entity.pdbx_description
1 polymer ?
#
loop_
_entity_poly.entity_id
_entity_poly.type
_entity_poly.pdbx_seq_one_letter_code
_entity_poly.pdbx_strand_id
1 'polypeptide(L)'
;MKQSLQNIYRLGIKELYSLKNDLVLVFLIIFSFTYAIYQPTKNAALGMVNASIAIVDEDHSQLSRSLVDALRAPYFLPPVHIELNQVDHTMDNGRYTFVIDIPPRFEADVKAGREPVLQVLADATAVTQAGIGAGYIQNIVSRKLIDYSYGKGVQIKTPVKLVTRAKFNAN
;
A
#
# COMPACT_ATOMS: atom_id res chain seq x y z
N MET A 1 -41.74 32.99 4.32
CA MET A 1 -40.49 32.40 3.77
C MET A 1 -39.44 33.45 3.37
N LYS A 2 -39.76 34.51 2.63
CA LYS A 2 -38.74 35.53 2.22
C LYS A 2 -38.10 36.29 3.40
N GLN A 3 -38.86 36.64 4.44
CA GLN A 3 -38.30 37.30 5.63
C GLN A 3 -37.36 36.41 6.45
N SER A 4 -37.62 35.09 6.52
CA SER A 4 -36.75 34.15 7.21
C SER A 4 -35.40 34.02 6.50
N LEU A 5 -35.36 33.95 5.17
CA LEU A 5 -34.15 33.93 4.36
C LEU A 5 -33.31 35.21 4.51
N GLN A 6 -33.96 36.39 4.54
CA GLN A 6 -33.26 37.66 4.76
C GLN A 6 -32.66 37.76 6.17
N ASN A 7 -33.32 37.21 7.17
CA ASN A 7 -32.82 37.21 8.54
C ASN A 7 -31.61 36.26 8.67
N ILE A 8 -31.66 35.07 8.04
CA ILE A 8 -30.52 34.12 8.00
C ILE A 8 -29.34 34.77 7.29
N TYR A 9 -29.55 35.43 6.15
CA TYR A 9 -28.48 36.09 5.41
C TYR A 9 -27.82 37.22 6.22
N ARG A 10 -28.64 38.09 6.86
CA ARG A 10 -28.12 39.17 7.72
C ARG A 10 -27.37 38.63 8.93
N LEU A 11 -27.86 37.55 9.54
CA LEU A 11 -27.18 36.89 10.65
C LEU A 11 -25.83 36.33 10.21
N GLY A 12 -25.81 35.64 9.07
CA GLY A 12 -24.56 35.10 8.50
C GLY A 12 -23.51 36.17 8.21
N ILE A 13 -23.92 37.30 7.64
CA ILE A 13 -22.99 38.41 7.40
C ILE A 13 -22.49 39.00 8.71
N LYS A 14 -23.35 39.15 9.70
CA LYS A 14 -22.93 39.64 11.03
C LYS A 14 -21.89 38.73 11.67
N GLU A 15 -22.13 37.43 11.62
CA GLU A 15 -21.18 36.45 12.13
C GLU A 15 -19.84 36.47 11.36
N LEU A 16 -19.87 36.66 10.03
CA LEU A 16 -18.68 36.80 9.21
C LEU A 16 -17.85 38.04 9.57
N TYR A 17 -18.52 39.16 9.86
CA TYR A 17 -17.85 40.39 10.33
C TYR A 17 -17.29 40.22 11.75
N SER A 18 -17.97 39.50 12.63
CA SER A 18 -17.48 39.15 13.96
C SER A 18 -16.21 38.33 13.86
N LEU A 19 -16.23 37.32 12.98
CA LEU A 19 -15.09 36.47 12.68
C LEU A 19 -13.84 37.26 12.21
N LYS A 20 -14.07 38.21 11.27
CA LYS A 20 -13.01 39.07 10.72
C LYS A 20 -12.37 39.98 11.80
N ASN A 21 -13.15 40.39 12.77
CA ASN A 21 -12.68 41.28 13.85
C ASN A 21 -12.00 40.52 14.99
N ASP A 22 -12.13 39.20 15.03
CA ASP A 22 -11.41 38.34 15.98
C ASP A 22 -10.08 37.90 15.38
N LEU A 23 -9.02 38.67 15.69
CA LEU A 23 -7.68 38.43 15.18
C LEU A 23 -7.12 37.05 15.57
N VAL A 24 -7.50 36.54 16.76
CA VAL A 24 -7.06 35.23 17.24
C VAL A 24 -7.69 34.13 16.40
N LEU A 25 -8.98 34.26 16.11
CA LEU A 25 -9.72 33.27 15.34
C LEU A 25 -9.31 33.27 13.85
N VAL A 26 -9.07 34.45 13.26
CA VAL A 26 -8.49 34.56 11.90
C VAL A 26 -7.12 33.92 11.83
N PHE A 27 -6.24 34.21 12.81
CA PHE A 27 -4.91 33.57 12.88
C PHE A 27 -5.02 32.05 13.01
N LEU A 28 -5.92 31.54 13.85
CA LEU A 28 -6.11 30.12 14.08
C LEU A 28 -6.63 29.41 12.80
N ILE A 29 -7.53 30.05 12.08
CA ILE A 29 -8.02 29.53 10.80
C ILE A 29 -6.87 29.46 9.78
N ILE A 30 -6.14 30.56 9.57
CA ILE A 30 -5.02 30.60 8.62
C ILE A 30 -3.96 29.57 9.00
N PHE A 31 -3.61 29.49 10.29
CA PHE A 31 -2.65 28.51 10.79
C PHE A 31 -3.12 27.08 10.57
N SER A 32 -4.39 26.77 10.93
CA SER A 32 -4.95 25.42 10.75
C SER A 32 -4.97 24.99 9.29
N PHE A 33 -5.43 25.87 8.38
CA PHE A 33 -5.46 25.55 6.96
C PHE A 33 -4.05 25.42 6.37
N THR A 34 -3.12 26.32 6.75
CA THR A 34 -1.73 26.24 6.31
C THR A 34 -1.07 24.97 6.84
N TYR A 35 -1.25 24.64 8.10
CA TYR A 35 -0.73 23.43 8.72
C TYR A 35 -1.35 22.18 8.14
N ALA A 36 -2.70 22.14 7.99
CA ALA A 36 -3.42 21.00 7.44
C ALA A 36 -3.08 20.72 5.98
N ILE A 37 -2.76 21.74 5.18
CA ILE A 37 -2.36 21.57 3.78
C ILE A 37 -0.88 21.18 3.69
N TYR A 38 -0.02 21.75 4.52
CA TYR A 38 1.43 21.54 4.43
C TYR A 38 1.89 20.19 5.01
N GLN A 39 1.25 19.74 6.08
CA GLN A 39 1.59 18.45 6.72
C GLN A 39 1.30 17.22 5.85
N PRO A 40 0.13 17.07 5.22
CA PRO A 40 -0.13 15.94 4.35
C PRO A 40 0.80 15.86 3.16
N THR A 41 1.26 17.00 2.61
CA THR A 41 2.20 16.99 1.47
C THR A 41 3.57 16.45 1.85
N LYS A 42 4.03 16.69 3.07
CA LYS A 42 5.26 16.07 3.59
C LYS A 42 5.07 14.59 3.93
N ASN A 43 3.91 14.24 4.49
CA ASN A 43 3.58 12.87 4.88
C ASN A 43 3.11 12.02 3.69
N ALA A 44 2.52 12.61 2.65
CA ALA A 44 2.18 11.92 1.41
C ALA A 44 3.43 11.64 0.54
N ALA A 45 4.49 12.43 0.73
CA ALA A 45 5.83 12.08 0.24
C ALA A 45 6.50 10.96 1.07
N LEU A 46 5.97 10.64 2.24
CA LEU A 46 6.22 9.42 3.00
C LEU A 46 5.36 8.26 2.44
N GLY A 47 5.42 8.05 1.14
CA GLY A 47 5.08 6.75 0.56
C GLY A 47 5.76 5.68 1.41
N MET A 48 5.20 4.50 1.46
CA MET A 48 5.79 3.39 2.20
C MET A 48 7.29 3.29 1.86
N VAL A 49 8.13 3.54 2.86
CA VAL A 49 9.59 3.54 2.72
C VAL A 49 10.12 2.51 3.70
N ASN A 50 10.98 1.61 3.20
CA ASN A 50 11.68 0.63 4.03
C ASN A 50 10.77 -0.34 4.80
N ALA A 51 9.64 -0.78 4.21
CA ALA A 51 8.85 -1.84 4.83
C ALA A 51 9.62 -3.15 4.86
N SER A 52 9.57 -3.86 6.00
CA SER A 52 10.17 -5.17 6.13
C SER A 52 9.38 -6.21 5.35
N ILE A 53 10.08 -7.01 4.54
CA ILE A 53 9.46 -8.02 3.69
C ILE A 53 10.20 -9.35 3.80
N ALA A 54 9.44 -10.44 3.93
CA ALA A 54 9.97 -11.79 3.82
C ALA A 54 9.35 -12.52 2.63
N ILE A 55 10.09 -13.48 2.10
CA ILE A 55 9.71 -14.25 0.91
C ILE A 55 9.79 -15.74 1.24
N VAL A 56 8.71 -16.43 0.93
CA VAL A 56 8.69 -17.89 0.79
C VAL A 56 8.72 -18.16 -0.70
N ASP A 57 9.82 -18.71 -1.20
CA ASP A 57 9.95 -19.05 -2.62
C ASP A 57 10.03 -20.57 -2.77
N GLU A 58 8.88 -21.19 -3.12
CA GLU A 58 8.78 -22.62 -3.36
C GLU A 58 9.04 -23.00 -4.83
N ASP A 59 9.10 -21.98 -5.72
CA ASP A 59 9.32 -22.20 -7.17
C ASP A 59 10.81 -22.26 -7.55
N HIS A 60 11.64 -21.48 -6.87
CA HIS A 60 13.09 -21.36 -7.10
C HIS A 60 13.48 -21.11 -8.56
N SER A 61 12.58 -20.51 -9.34
CA SER A 61 12.74 -20.27 -10.77
C SER A 61 13.51 -18.99 -11.09
N GLN A 62 13.74 -18.73 -12.38
CA GLN A 62 14.27 -17.44 -12.83
C GLN A 62 13.25 -16.31 -12.62
N LEU A 63 11.96 -16.61 -12.81
CA LEU A 63 10.90 -15.62 -12.64
C LEU A 63 10.75 -15.26 -11.17
N SER A 64 10.71 -16.24 -10.24
CA SER A 64 10.59 -15.97 -8.80
C SER A 64 11.74 -15.10 -8.31
N ARG A 65 12.98 -15.42 -8.68
CA ARG A 65 14.17 -14.62 -8.35
C ARG A 65 14.06 -13.20 -8.87
N SER A 66 13.58 -13.00 -10.11
CA SER A 66 13.43 -11.67 -10.68
C SER A 66 12.36 -10.83 -9.98
N LEU A 67 11.31 -11.48 -9.45
CA LEU A 67 10.29 -10.83 -8.61
C LEU A 67 10.89 -10.39 -7.27
N VAL A 68 11.62 -11.28 -6.61
CA VAL A 68 12.29 -10.97 -5.33
C VAL A 68 13.27 -9.80 -5.50
N ASP A 69 14.06 -9.80 -6.57
CA ASP A 69 15.00 -8.72 -6.87
C ASP A 69 14.34 -7.38 -7.15
N ALA A 70 13.10 -7.38 -7.61
CA ALA A 70 12.34 -6.14 -7.85
C ALA A 70 11.72 -5.56 -6.57
N LEU A 71 11.57 -6.36 -5.51
CA LEU A 71 11.00 -5.95 -4.23
C LEU A 71 12.10 -5.33 -3.34
N ARG A 72 12.63 -4.17 -3.74
CA ARG A 72 13.73 -3.49 -3.04
C ARG A 72 13.44 -2.00 -2.82
N ALA A 73 14.44 -1.30 -2.32
CA ALA A 73 14.37 0.15 -2.09
C ALA A 73 13.81 0.91 -3.33
N PRO A 74 13.07 2.01 -3.12
CA PRO A 74 12.90 2.68 -1.82
C PRO A 74 11.75 2.13 -0.96
N TYR A 75 10.90 1.24 -1.50
CA TYR A 75 9.67 0.81 -0.84
C TYR A 75 9.91 -0.27 0.21
N PHE A 76 10.81 -1.20 -0.07
CA PHE A 76 11.07 -2.35 0.78
C PHE A 76 12.53 -2.43 1.22
N LEU A 77 12.76 -2.92 2.43
CA LEU A 77 14.07 -3.41 2.85
C LEU A 77 14.47 -4.62 2.00
N PRO A 78 15.76 -4.99 1.96
CA PRO A 78 16.17 -6.20 1.29
C PRO A 78 15.34 -7.40 1.75
N PRO A 79 14.71 -8.15 0.81
CA PRO A 79 13.87 -9.29 1.17
C PRO A 79 14.65 -10.37 1.90
N VAL A 80 14.03 -10.95 2.93
CA VAL A 80 14.59 -12.06 3.70
C VAL A 80 13.87 -13.34 3.30
N HIS A 81 14.62 -14.38 2.93
CA HIS A 81 14.02 -15.69 2.65
C HIS A 81 13.71 -16.41 3.96
N ILE A 82 12.49 -16.92 4.05
CA ILE A 82 12.01 -17.75 5.17
C ILE A 82 11.33 -19.00 4.62
N GLU A 83 11.20 -20.02 5.45
CA GLU A 83 10.45 -21.22 5.12
C GLU A 83 8.96 -21.05 5.42
N LEU A 84 8.11 -21.81 4.72
CA LEU A 84 6.65 -21.76 4.88
C LEU A 84 6.21 -21.99 6.33
N ASN A 85 6.86 -22.90 7.04
CA ASN A 85 6.59 -23.20 8.45
C ASN A 85 6.91 -22.04 9.42
N GLN A 86 7.72 -21.07 9.00
CA GLN A 86 8.11 -19.91 9.80
C GLN A 86 7.16 -18.71 9.62
N VAL A 87 6.28 -18.76 8.61
CA VAL A 87 5.40 -17.63 8.25
C VAL A 87 4.53 -17.20 9.43
N ASP A 88 3.83 -18.15 10.04
CA ASP A 88 2.92 -17.85 11.15
C ASP A 88 3.65 -17.22 12.32
N HIS A 89 4.73 -17.85 12.76
CA HIS A 89 5.50 -17.36 13.90
C HIS A 89 6.12 -15.98 13.64
N THR A 90 6.61 -15.70 12.44
CA THR A 90 7.24 -14.41 12.11
C THR A 90 6.22 -13.28 11.96
N MET A 91 5.03 -13.60 11.45
CA MET A 91 3.92 -12.64 11.35
C MET A 91 3.32 -12.34 12.73
N ASP A 92 3.10 -13.36 13.56
CA ASP A 92 2.56 -13.20 14.91
C ASP A 92 3.48 -12.37 15.83
N ASN A 93 4.78 -12.42 15.58
CA ASN A 93 5.75 -11.57 16.29
C ASN A 93 5.96 -10.18 15.66
N GLY A 94 5.21 -9.81 14.62
CA GLY A 94 5.34 -8.51 13.95
C GLY A 94 6.73 -8.27 13.32
N ARG A 95 7.47 -9.34 12.99
CA ARG A 95 8.84 -9.23 12.47
C ARG A 95 8.89 -8.65 11.06
N TYR A 96 7.87 -8.94 10.25
CA TYR A 96 7.75 -8.45 8.87
C TYR A 96 6.40 -7.78 8.66
N THR A 97 6.42 -6.69 7.92
CA THR A 97 5.19 -6.00 7.49
C THR A 97 4.48 -6.80 6.39
N PHE A 98 5.26 -7.48 5.54
CA PHE A 98 4.75 -8.32 4.47
C PHE A 98 5.48 -9.65 4.40
N VAL A 99 4.72 -10.71 4.10
CA VAL A 99 5.27 -11.99 3.65
C VAL A 99 4.65 -12.31 2.31
N ILE A 100 5.49 -12.60 1.32
CA ILE A 100 5.04 -13.04 -0.01
C ILE A 100 5.35 -14.51 -0.16
N ASP A 101 4.32 -15.28 -0.50
CA ASP A 101 4.42 -16.71 -0.77
C ASP A 101 4.27 -16.95 -2.27
N ILE A 102 5.35 -17.44 -2.89
CA ILE A 102 5.43 -17.78 -4.30
C ILE A 102 5.26 -19.30 -4.41
N PRO A 103 4.13 -19.77 -4.95
CA PRO A 103 3.81 -21.20 -4.96
C PRO A 103 4.75 -22.00 -5.86
N PRO A 104 4.85 -23.32 -5.65
CA PRO A 104 5.62 -24.18 -6.54
C PRO A 104 5.05 -24.17 -7.96
N ARG A 105 5.92 -24.30 -8.97
CA ARG A 105 5.59 -24.27 -10.40
C ARG A 105 5.05 -22.92 -10.90
N PHE A 106 5.28 -21.82 -10.17
CA PHE A 106 4.81 -20.49 -10.52
C PHE A 106 5.23 -20.08 -11.95
N GLU A 107 6.52 -20.19 -12.30
CA GLU A 107 7.00 -19.87 -13.65
C GLU A 107 6.40 -20.79 -14.71
N ALA A 108 6.26 -22.08 -14.43
CA ALA A 108 5.70 -23.04 -15.37
C ALA A 108 4.22 -22.74 -15.64
N ASP A 109 3.48 -22.32 -14.64
CA ASP A 109 2.07 -21.97 -14.77
C ASP A 109 1.88 -20.65 -15.54
N VAL A 110 2.73 -19.65 -15.27
CA VAL A 110 2.77 -18.41 -16.06
C VAL A 110 3.08 -18.71 -17.53
N LYS A 111 4.07 -19.56 -17.84
CA LYS A 111 4.40 -19.96 -19.22
C LYS A 111 3.27 -20.71 -19.92
N ALA A 112 2.51 -21.49 -19.17
CA ALA A 112 1.37 -22.24 -19.70
C ALA A 112 0.10 -21.39 -19.85
N GLY A 113 0.16 -20.09 -19.53
CA GLY A 113 -1.00 -19.18 -19.56
C GLY A 113 -2.04 -19.49 -18.48
N ARG A 114 -1.64 -20.22 -17.44
CA ARG A 114 -2.45 -20.39 -16.22
C ARG A 114 -2.29 -19.19 -15.32
N GLU A 115 -3.25 -18.96 -14.44
CA GLU A 115 -3.25 -17.87 -13.47
C GLU A 115 -2.80 -18.37 -12.09
N PRO A 116 -1.47 -18.47 -11.81
CA PRO A 116 -1.03 -18.87 -10.49
C PRO A 116 -1.44 -17.79 -9.47
N VAL A 117 -1.74 -18.23 -8.26
CA VAL A 117 -2.10 -17.33 -7.17
C VAL A 117 -0.85 -17.03 -6.35
N LEU A 118 -0.45 -15.76 -6.31
CA LEU A 118 0.59 -15.27 -5.43
C LEU A 118 -0.05 -14.73 -4.15
N GLN A 119 0.33 -15.28 -3.01
CA GLN A 119 -0.24 -14.86 -1.73
C GLN A 119 0.62 -13.79 -1.07
N VAL A 120 -0.02 -12.72 -0.61
CA VAL A 120 0.62 -11.66 0.18
C VAL A 120 -0.08 -11.58 1.53
N LEU A 121 0.67 -11.87 2.58
CA LEU A 121 0.23 -11.64 3.95
C LEU A 121 0.74 -10.27 4.40
N ALA A 122 -0.12 -9.49 5.02
CA ALA A 122 0.21 -8.18 5.55
C ALA A 122 -0.12 -8.11 7.04
N ASP A 123 0.75 -7.47 7.81
CA ASP A 123 0.51 -7.22 9.22
C ASP A 123 -0.67 -6.25 9.37
N ALA A 124 -1.75 -6.72 9.97
CA ALA A 124 -2.96 -5.93 10.16
C ALA A 124 -2.80 -4.79 11.18
N THR A 125 -1.76 -4.80 11.99
CA THR A 125 -1.47 -3.69 12.92
C THR A 125 -0.91 -2.48 12.19
N ALA A 126 -0.27 -2.68 11.04
CA ALA A 126 0.29 -1.64 10.18
C ALA A 126 -0.69 -1.21 9.05
N VAL A 127 -1.94 -0.90 9.39
CA VAL A 127 -3.07 -0.69 8.44
C VAL A 127 -2.73 0.19 7.25
N THR A 128 -2.11 1.35 7.50
CA THR A 128 -1.76 2.30 6.42
C THR A 128 -0.67 1.73 5.51
N GLN A 129 0.35 1.10 6.09
CA GLN A 129 1.44 0.49 5.33
C GLN A 129 0.95 -0.74 4.56
N ALA A 130 0.09 -1.56 5.17
CA ALA A 130 -0.49 -2.75 4.56
C ALA A 130 -1.29 -2.41 3.30
N GLY A 131 -2.14 -1.37 3.35
CA GLY A 131 -2.94 -0.93 2.20
C GLY A 131 -2.09 -0.38 1.04
N ILE A 132 -1.17 0.52 1.34
CA ILE A 132 -0.29 1.14 0.33
C ILE A 132 0.68 0.10 -0.24
N GLY A 133 1.27 -0.74 0.62
CA GLY A 133 2.27 -1.71 0.22
C GLY A 133 1.73 -2.83 -0.65
N ALA A 134 0.52 -3.31 -0.40
CA ALA A 134 -0.12 -4.29 -1.26
C ALA A 134 -0.27 -3.75 -2.70
N GLY A 135 -0.60 -2.47 -2.87
CA GLY A 135 -0.66 -1.80 -4.17
C GLY A 135 0.72 -1.74 -4.87
N TYR A 136 1.79 -1.43 -4.12
CA TYR A 136 3.16 -1.45 -4.68
C TYR A 136 3.58 -2.85 -5.09
N ILE A 137 3.34 -3.86 -4.25
CA ILE A 137 3.64 -5.26 -4.58
C ILE A 137 2.92 -5.67 -5.86
N GLN A 138 1.61 -5.37 -5.95
CA GLN A 138 0.82 -5.68 -7.14
C GLN A 138 1.37 -5.03 -8.40
N ASN A 139 1.76 -3.75 -8.34
CA ASN A 139 2.35 -3.03 -9.47
C ASN A 139 3.70 -3.62 -9.89
N ILE A 140 4.57 -3.97 -8.93
CA ILE A 140 5.88 -4.56 -9.19
C ILE A 140 5.71 -5.94 -9.84
N VAL A 141 4.86 -6.80 -9.27
CA VAL A 141 4.56 -8.13 -9.78
C VAL A 141 4.00 -8.03 -11.21
N SER A 142 2.99 -7.18 -11.42
CA SER A 142 2.37 -7.01 -12.76
C SER A 142 3.38 -6.54 -13.81
N ARG A 143 4.23 -5.58 -13.48
CA ARG A 143 5.29 -5.10 -14.41
C ARG A 143 6.27 -6.21 -14.75
N LYS A 144 6.76 -6.95 -13.75
CA LYS A 144 7.70 -8.06 -13.97
C LYS A 144 7.12 -9.17 -14.83
N LEU A 145 5.85 -9.50 -14.64
CA LEU A 145 5.15 -10.48 -15.47
C LEU A 145 4.99 -10.00 -16.91
N ILE A 146 4.65 -8.73 -17.10
CA ILE A 146 4.58 -8.12 -18.42
C ILE A 146 5.97 -8.16 -19.11
N ASP A 147 7.02 -7.69 -18.44
CA ASP A 147 8.40 -7.72 -18.96
C ASP A 147 8.83 -9.15 -19.30
N TYR A 148 8.50 -10.09 -18.45
CA TYR A 148 8.81 -11.50 -18.67
C TYR A 148 8.09 -12.05 -19.91
N SER A 149 6.80 -11.71 -20.08
CA SER A 149 5.99 -12.16 -21.23
C SER A 149 6.53 -11.62 -22.55
N TYR A 150 6.84 -10.33 -22.59
CA TYR A 150 7.42 -9.72 -23.80
C TYR A 150 8.80 -10.29 -24.13
N GLY A 151 9.66 -10.52 -23.14
CA GLY A 151 11.00 -11.07 -23.30
C GLY A 151 11.03 -12.54 -23.77
N LYS A 152 9.97 -13.30 -23.52
CA LYS A 152 9.87 -14.74 -23.87
C LYS A 152 8.85 -15.05 -24.97
N GLY A 153 8.16 -14.05 -25.52
CA GLY A 153 7.13 -14.24 -26.53
C GLY A 153 5.88 -14.99 -26.01
N VAL A 154 5.70 -15.00 -24.70
CA VAL A 154 4.54 -15.63 -24.04
C VAL A 154 3.40 -14.62 -23.95
N GLN A 155 2.22 -14.94 -24.48
CA GLN A 155 1.03 -14.12 -24.27
C GLN A 155 0.42 -14.46 -22.90
N ILE A 156 0.63 -13.59 -21.91
CA ILE A 156 -0.08 -13.69 -20.63
C ILE A 156 -1.47 -13.09 -20.86
N LYS A 157 -2.49 -13.94 -20.90
CA LYS A 157 -3.90 -13.52 -21.10
C LYS A 157 -4.48 -12.80 -19.89
N THR A 158 -3.93 -13.02 -18.70
CA THR A 158 -4.51 -12.55 -17.45
C THR A 158 -3.41 -12.27 -16.41
N PRO A 159 -3.55 -11.20 -15.60
CA PRO A 159 -2.61 -10.94 -14.53
C PRO A 159 -2.71 -12.05 -13.45
N VAL A 160 -1.56 -12.41 -12.88
CA VAL A 160 -1.50 -13.26 -11.69
C VAL A 160 -2.46 -12.73 -10.63
N LYS A 161 -3.27 -13.61 -10.05
CA LYS A 161 -4.18 -13.25 -8.98
C LYS A 161 -3.39 -13.03 -7.69
N LEU A 162 -3.27 -11.79 -7.28
CA LEU A 162 -2.73 -11.44 -5.97
C LEU A 162 -3.84 -11.58 -4.92
N VAL A 163 -3.62 -12.44 -3.94
CA VAL A 163 -4.52 -12.58 -2.78
C VAL A 163 -3.83 -11.97 -1.57
N THR A 164 -4.35 -10.84 -1.12
CA THR A 164 -3.86 -10.19 0.11
C THR A 164 -4.69 -10.66 1.29
N ARG A 165 -4.03 -11.15 2.33
CA ARG A 165 -4.66 -11.51 3.61
C ARG A 165 -4.05 -10.66 4.72
N ALA A 166 -4.91 -9.98 5.49
CA ALA A 166 -4.50 -9.31 6.71
C ALA A 166 -4.42 -10.35 7.83
N LYS A 167 -3.30 -10.38 8.54
CA LYS A 167 -3.08 -11.25 9.69
C LYS A 167 -2.98 -10.38 10.93
N PHE A 168 -3.85 -10.62 11.92
CA PHE A 168 -3.83 -9.92 13.19
C PHE A 168 -2.90 -10.64 14.15
N ASN A 169 -2.04 -9.88 14.81
CA ASN A 169 -1.27 -10.38 15.93
C ASN A 169 -2.21 -10.69 17.09
N ALA A 170 -2.16 -11.90 17.62
CA ALA A 170 -3.06 -12.37 18.68
C ALA A 170 -2.55 -12.05 20.09
N ASN A 171 -1.48 -11.24 20.25
CA ASN A 171 -0.90 -10.86 21.55
C ASN A 171 -1.40 -9.50 22.02
#